data_d2026c2849c687e3942bef43be7f7abd
#
_entry.id   d2026c2849c687e3942bef43be7f7abd
#
_cell.length_a   1.000
_cell.length_b   1.000
_cell.length_c   1.000
_cell.angle_alpha   90.00
_cell.angle_beta   90.00
_cell.angle_gamma   90.00
#
_symmetry.space_group_name_H-M   'P 1'
#
loop_
_entity.id
_entity.type
_entity.pdbx_description
1 polymer ?
#
loop_
_entity_poly.entity_id
_entity_poly.type
_entity_poly.pdbx_seq_one_letter_code
_entity_poly.pdbx_strand_id
1 'polypeptide(L)'
;MKRALISVSDKSGVLELAQVLNEKGVEIISTGGTAKLLTDNDIPVIGISDITGFPECLGGRVKTLQPKIHGGILANRKIEDHLVEAKELGIPMIDLVVVNL
;
A
#
# COMPACT_ATOMS: atom_id res chain seq x y z
N MET A 1 13.45 -3.73 2.73
CA MET A 1 12.07 -3.49 2.27
C MET A 1 11.12 -3.77 3.42
N LYS A 2 10.30 -2.81 3.78
CA LYS A 2 9.39 -2.93 4.92
C LYS A 2 7.92 -2.91 4.53
N ARG A 3 7.58 -2.21 3.46
CA ARG A 3 6.17 -1.95 3.12
C ARG A 3 5.95 -1.92 1.62
N ALA A 4 4.93 -2.62 1.16
CA ALA A 4 4.56 -2.71 -0.25
C ALA A 4 3.11 -2.28 -0.44
N LEU A 5 2.85 -1.49 -1.47
CA LEU A 5 1.50 -1.15 -1.91
C LEU A 5 1.16 -2.00 -3.13
N ILE A 6 0.10 -2.79 -3.04
CA ILE A 6 -0.34 -3.66 -4.14
C ILE A 6 -1.77 -3.30 -4.51
N SER A 7 -1.96 -2.86 -5.75
CA SER A 7 -3.27 -2.53 -6.29
C SER A 7 -3.30 -2.92 -7.77
N VAL A 8 -3.90 -4.07 -8.07
CA VAL A 8 -3.88 -4.64 -9.41
C VAL A 8 -5.29 -4.98 -9.89
N SER A 9 -5.54 -4.76 -11.18
CA SER A 9 -6.78 -5.17 -11.85
C SER A 9 -6.67 -6.62 -12.29
N ASP A 10 -5.59 -6.96 -13.00
CA ASP A 10 -5.26 -8.33 -13.33
C ASP A 10 -4.51 -8.94 -12.16
N LYS A 11 -5.13 -9.94 -11.53
CA LYS A 11 -4.60 -10.54 -10.30
C LYS A 11 -3.74 -11.78 -10.56
N SER A 12 -3.35 -12.02 -11.81
CA SER A 12 -2.46 -13.13 -12.16
C SER A 12 -1.10 -12.95 -11.48
N GLY A 13 -0.69 -13.94 -10.73
CA GLY A 13 0.61 -13.94 -10.03
C GLY A 13 0.69 -13.08 -8.79
N VAL A 14 -0.33 -12.28 -8.46
CA VAL A 14 -0.27 -11.39 -7.30
C VAL A 14 -0.26 -12.18 -5.99
N LEU A 15 -0.98 -13.29 -5.93
CA LEU A 15 -1.02 -14.11 -4.72
C LEU A 15 0.36 -14.67 -4.39
N GLU A 16 1.06 -15.19 -5.38
CA GLU A 16 2.40 -15.75 -5.22
C GLU A 16 3.40 -14.67 -4.76
N LEU A 17 3.34 -13.49 -5.37
CA LEU A 17 4.17 -12.36 -4.98
C LEU A 17 3.89 -11.95 -3.53
N ALA A 18 2.61 -11.84 -3.17
CA ALA A 18 2.21 -11.45 -1.83
C ALA A 18 2.66 -12.48 -0.78
N GLN A 19 2.59 -13.76 -1.11
CA GLN A 19 3.08 -14.82 -0.22
C GLN A 19 4.57 -14.66 0.05
N VAL A 20 5.37 -14.42 -0.98
CA VAL A 20 6.82 -14.20 -0.82
C VAL A 20 7.09 -12.97 0.04
N LEU A 21 6.39 -11.86 -0.21
CA LEU A 21 6.55 -10.65 0.56
C LEU A 21 6.18 -10.86 2.03
N ASN A 22 5.10 -11.57 2.29
CA ASN A 22 4.66 -11.88 3.64
C ASN A 22 5.69 -12.75 4.38
N GLU A 23 6.26 -13.75 3.71
CA GLU A 23 7.30 -14.60 4.28
C GLU A 23 8.55 -13.81 4.66
N LYS A 24 8.84 -12.74 3.92
CA LYS A 24 10.00 -11.87 4.19
C LYS A 24 9.70 -10.77 5.20
N GLY A 25 8.51 -10.77 5.80
CA GLY A 25 8.13 -9.78 6.79
C GLY A 25 7.77 -8.42 6.23
N VAL A 26 7.44 -8.33 4.94
CA VAL A 26 7.02 -7.09 4.30
C VAL A 26 5.53 -6.85 4.59
N GLU A 27 5.22 -5.67 5.11
CA GLU A 27 3.84 -5.25 5.33
C GLU A 27 3.18 -4.92 4.00
N ILE A 28 1.99 -5.46 3.75
CA ILE A 28 1.26 -5.27 2.50
C ILE A 28 0.07 -4.34 2.72
N ILE A 29 0.05 -3.26 1.95
CA ILE A 29 -1.08 -2.32 1.89
C ILE A 29 -1.78 -2.58 0.56
N SER A 30 -3.09 -2.73 0.57
CA SER A 30 -3.82 -3.06 -0.64
C SER A 30 -5.21 -2.45 -0.67
N THR A 31 -5.84 -2.51 -1.84
CA THR A 31 -7.15 -1.92 -2.11
C THR A 31 -8.15 -2.97 -2.59
N GLY A 32 -9.43 -2.73 -2.34
CA GLY A 32 -10.56 -3.39 -2.96
C GLY A 32 -10.45 -4.90 -3.14
N GLY A 33 -10.62 -5.35 -4.38
CA GLY A 33 -10.58 -6.77 -4.70
C GLY A 33 -9.23 -7.44 -4.49
N THR A 34 -8.13 -6.70 -4.60
CA THR A 34 -6.79 -7.24 -4.31
C THR A 34 -6.67 -7.57 -2.83
N ALA A 35 -7.10 -6.65 -1.97
CA ALA A 35 -7.08 -6.87 -0.52
C ALA A 35 -7.94 -8.08 -0.14
N LYS A 36 -9.12 -8.20 -0.76
CA LYS A 36 -10.01 -9.33 -0.52
C LYS A 36 -9.37 -10.66 -0.92
N LEU A 37 -8.77 -10.72 -2.11
CA LEU A 37 -8.09 -11.93 -2.57
C LEU A 37 -7.01 -12.37 -1.60
N LEU A 38 -6.19 -11.45 -1.15
CA LEU A 38 -5.09 -11.76 -0.23
C LEU A 38 -5.62 -12.20 1.13
N THR A 39 -6.62 -11.53 1.65
CA THR A 39 -7.25 -11.89 2.92
C THR A 39 -7.90 -13.27 2.85
N ASP A 40 -8.59 -13.58 1.75
CA ASP A 40 -9.22 -14.89 1.55
C ASP A 40 -8.20 -16.03 1.47
N ASN A 41 -6.95 -15.73 1.20
CA ASN A 41 -5.85 -16.70 1.14
C ASN A 41 -4.90 -16.59 2.35
N ASP A 42 -5.41 -16.07 3.47
CA ASP A 42 -4.70 -15.98 4.74
C ASP A 42 -3.43 -15.15 4.71
N ILE A 43 -3.33 -14.19 3.79
CA ILE A 43 -2.21 -13.25 3.74
C ILE A 43 -2.63 -11.98 4.47
N PRO A 44 -1.93 -11.57 5.55
CA PRO A 44 -2.25 -10.32 6.25
C PRO A 44 -2.09 -9.12 5.33
N VAL A 45 -3.10 -8.26 5.28
CA VAL A 45 -3.06 -7.01 4.53
C VAL A 45 -3.64 -5.88 5.37
N ILE A 46 -3.16 -4.66 5.09
CA ILE A 46 -3.71 -3.43 5.64
C ILE A 46 -4.48 -2.76 4.52
N GLY A 47 -5.75 -2.46 4.75
CA GLY A 47 -6.55 -1.73 3.77
C GLY A 47 -6.12 -0.26 3.70
N ILE A 48 -6.24 0.33 2.52
CA ILE A 48 -5.89 1.74 2.32
C ILE A 48 -6.69 2.63 3.29
N SER A 49 -7.98 2.36 3.47
CA SER A 49 -8.82 3.16 4.36
C SER A 49 -8.39 3.07 5.83
N ASP A 50 -7.73 2.00 6.24
CA ASP A 50 -7.20 1.85 7.59
C ASP A 50 -6.03 2.82 7.83
N ILE A 51 -5.30 3.17 6.78
CA ILE A 51 -4.18 4.11 6.86
C ILE A 51 -4.68 5.54 6.71
N THR A 52 -5.52 5.79 5.71
CA THR A 52 -5.98 7.14 5.39
C THR A 52 -7.09 7.64 6.31
N GLY A 53 -7.85 6.72 6.89
CA GLY A 53 -9.06 7.04 7.63
C GLY A 53 -10.18 7.55 6.73
N PHE A 54 -10.04 7.38 5.43
CA PHE A 54 -11.00 7.85 4.44
C PHE A 54 -11.41 6.70 3.52
N PRO A 55 -12.71 6.44 3.34
CA PRO A 55 -13.15 5.35 2.49
C PRO A 55 -12.90 5.63 1.01
N GLU A 56 -12.86 4.58 0.20
CA GLU A 56 -12.89 4.72 -1.24
C GLU A 56 -14.19 5.44 -1.64
N CYS A 57 -14.11 6.30 -2.63
CA CYS A 57 -15.31 7.01 -3.09
C CYS A 57 -15.33 7.12 -4.61
N LEU A 58 -16.44 7.63 -5.13
CA LEU A 58 -16.65 7.78 -6.57
C LEU A 58 -16.46 6.46 -7.33
N GLY A 59 -17.04 5.37 -6.77
CA GLY A 59 -16.95 4.04 -7.38
C GLY A 59 -15.56 3.44 -7.37
N GLY A 60 -14.77 3.78 -6.36
CA GLY A 60 -13.38 3.31 -6.26
C GLY A 60 -12.39 4.10 -7.10
N ARG A 61 -12.82 5.21 -7.68
CA ARG A 61 -11.92 6.08 -8.45
C ARG A 61 -10.99 6.89 -7.57
N VAL A 62 -11.39 7.12 -6.33
CA VAL A 62 -10.57 7.77 -5.32
C VAL A 62 -10.31 6.77 -4.20
N LYS A 63 -9.10 6.26 -4.14
CA LYS A 63 -8.69 5.28 -3.11
C LYS A 63 -7.27 5.52 -2.61
N THR A 64 -6.36 5.98 -3.45
CA THR A 64 -4.96 6.21 -3.09
C THR A 64 -4.54 7.67 -3.21
N LEU A 65 -5.42 8.56 -3.67
CA LEU A 65 -5.16 9.99 -3.76
C LEU A 65 -5.28 10.64 -2.38
N GLN A 66 -4.41 10.22 -1.47
CA GLN A 66 -4.40 10.66 -0.08
C GLN A 66 -2.97 10.96 0.32
N PRO A 67 -2.72 12.02 1.12
CA PRO A 67 -1.35 12.38 1.51
C PRO A 67 -0.59 11.24 2.19
N LYS A 68 -1.27 10.40 2.99
CA LYS A 68 -0.62 9.28 3.66
C LYS A 68 -0.14 8.19 2.71
N ILE A 69 -0.72 8.08 1.52
CA ILE A 69 -0.27 7.12 0.51
C ILE A 69 0.71 7.79 -0.43
N HIS A 70 0.33 8.92 -1.03
CA HIS A 70 1.20 9.64 -1.97
C HIS A 70 2.50 10.10 -1.32
N GLY A 71 2.42 10.59 -0.08
CA GLY A 71 3.61 11.03 0.64
C GLY A 71 4.62 9.90 0.85
N GLY A 72 4.11 8.69 1.14
CA GLY A 72 4.98 7.52 1.30
C GLY A 72 5.70 7.10 0.03
N ILE A 73 5.12 7.43 -1.13
CA ILE A 73 5.73 7.16 -2.44
C ILE A 73 6.64 8.30 -2.86
N LEU A 74 6.17 9.55 -2.69
CA LEU A 74 6.84 10.74 -3.21
C LEU A 74 7.98 11.25 -2.33
N ALA A 75 8.01 10.88 -1.05
CA ALA A 75 9.06 11.33 -0.15
C ALA A 75 10.45 10.94 -0.68
N ASN A 76 11.34 11.91 -0.75
CA ASN A 76 12.71 11.65 -1.14
C ASN A 76 13.50 11.25 0.10
N ARG A 77 13.90 9.99 0.17
CA ARG A 77 14.58 9.41 1.33
C ARG A 77 15.97 9.97 1.57
N LYS A 78 16.53 10.68 0.59
CA LYS A 78 17.82 11.36 0.71
C LYS A 78 17.69 12.75 1.31
N ILE A 79 16.48 13.26 1.48
CA ILE A 79 16.21 14.57 2.08
C ILE A 79 15.71 14.33 3.50
N GLU A 80 16.51 14.72 4.48
CA GLU A 80 16.19 14.51 5.90
C GLU A 80 14.87 15.18 6.29
N ASP A 81 14.61 16.39 5.81
CA ASP A 81 13.37 17.09 6.09
C ASP A 81 12.13 16.32 5.62
N HIS A 82 12.23 15.59 4.50
CA HIS A 82 11.14 14.74 4.03
C HIS A 82 10.86 13.60 5.02
N LEU A 83 11.90 12.98 5.55
CA LEU A 83 11.77 11.88 6.51
C LEU A 83 11.17 12.36 7.83
N VAL A 84 11.62 13.53 8.31
CA VAL A 84 11.09 14.13 9.54
C VAL A 84 9.62 14.49 9.37
N GLU A 85 9.27 15.14 8.26
CA GLU A 85 7.89 15.53 7.97
C GLU A 85 6.97 14.31 7.82
N ALA A 86 7.43 13.27 7.14
CA ALA A 86 6.66 12.03 6.98
C ALA A 86 6.35 11.42 8.34
N LYS A 87 7.33 11.40 9.25
CA LYS A 87 7.14 10.87 10.59
C LYS A 87 6.15 11.73 11.39
N GLU A 88 6.27 13.06 11.33
CA GLU A 88 5.39 13.98 12.03
C GLU A 88 3.94 13.89 11.56
N LEU A 89 3.73 13.71 10.26
CA LEU A 89 2.40 13.62 9.65
C LEU A 89 1.84 12.19 9.66
N GLY A 90 2.58 11.22 10.17
CA GLY A 90 2.14 9.83 10.21
C GLY A 90 2.04 9.19 8.83
N ILE A 91 2.94 9.58 7.91
CA ILE A 91 2.98 9.03 6.55
C ILE A 91 3.86 7.78 6.54
N PRO A 92 3.29 6.59 6.28
CA PRO A 92 4.09 5.37 6.18
C PRO A 92 4.90 5.38 4.89
N MET A 93 6.18 5.05 4.98
CA MET A 93 7.06 4.97 3.81
C MET A 93 6.76 3.69 3.04
N ILE A 94 6.62 3.81 1.72
CA ILE A 94 6.32 2.70 0.83
C ILE A 94 7.57 2.35 0.02
N ASP A 95 7.98 1.09 0.09
CA ASP A 95 9.21 0.61 -0.52
C ASP A 95 9.00 -0.02 -1.89
N LEU A 96 7.80 -0.56 -2.12
CA LEU A 96 7.45 -1.26 -3.36
C LEU A 96 6.03 -0.90 -3.76
N VAL A 97 5.83 -0.58 -5.02
CA VAL A 97 4.51 -0.36 -5.59
C VAL A 97 4.28 -1.39 -6.70
N VAL A 98 3.20 -2.14 -6.59
CA VAL A 98 2.81 -3.14 -7.58
C VAL A 98 1.45 -2.77 -8.15
N VAL A 99 1.45 -2.37 -9.40
CA VAL A 99 0.24 -2.02 -10.14
C VAL A 99 0.33 -2.62 -11.54
N ASN A 100 -0.81 -2.79 -12.19
CA ASN A 100 -0.84 -3.08 -13.61
C ASN A 100 -1.74 -2.10 -14.34
N LEU A 101 -1.41 -1.87 -15.56
CA LEU A 101 -2.12 -0.92 -16.42
C LEU A 101 -3.03 -1.64 -17.42
#